data_57b8598a8d9f2aa545326031ef26c401
#
_entry.id   57b8598a8d9f2aa545326031ef26c401
#
_cell.length_a   1.000
_cell.length_b   1.000
_cell.length_c   1.000
_cell.angle_alpha   90.00
_cell.angle_beta   90.00
_cell.angle_gamma   90.00
#
_symmetry.space_group_name_H-M   'P 1'
#
loop_
_entity.id
_entity.type
_entity.pdbx_description
1 polymer ?
#
loop_
_entity_poly.entity_id
_entity_poly.type
_entity_poly.pdbx_seq_one_letter_code
_entity_poly.pdbx_strand_id
1 'polypeptide(L)'
;MDTKLQVISGNLRGRKLSLPVSARPTQNRARLAIFNMLDGLLDFSHTLVAWDAFAGSGALGIEFLSKYNNSKVLFTDLSPDTTKIITKNLNGIAAQRFSVFCGDAISFVQKYAKNVDVVFVDAPYDTCNTGIDFVKKMAGLVKSGTIIVQEIEASVDYMPEANYWDVLRDKTYGRARFLILQRKTDK
;
A
#
# COMPACT_ATOMS: atom_id res chain seq x y z
N MET A 1 -3.54 26.26 -3.44
CA MET A 1 -4.62 25.53 -2.73
C MET A 1 -3.96 24.44 -1.92
N ASP A 2 -3.94 24.59 -0.59
CA ASP A 2 -3.46 23.54 0.30
C ASP A 2 -4.42 22.34 0.22
N THR A 3 -4.11 21.39 -0.62
CA THR A 3 -4.81 20.10 -0.62
C THR A 3 -4.37 19.32 0.61
N LYS A 4 -5.03 19.62 1.74
CA LYS A 4 -4.80 18.90 2.98
C LYS A 4 -5.08 17.42 2.74
N LEU A 5 -4.07 16.58 2.95
CA LEU A 5 -4.23 15.12 2.86
C LEU A 5 -5.34 14.69 3.84
N GLN A 6 -6.32 13.95 3.35
CA GLN A 6 -7.42 13.44 4.16
C GLN A 6 -7.87 12.06 3.69
N VAL A 7 -8.51 11.33 4.58
CA VAL A 7 -9.20 10.07 4.28
C VAL A 7 -10.40 10.37 3.37
N ILE A 8 -10.56 9.58 2.30
CA ILE A 8 -11.54 9.86 1.23
C ILE A 8 -12.83 9.08 1.46
N SER A 9 -12.74 7.87 2.00
CA SER A 9 -13.87 6.94 2.11
C SER A 9 -13.96 6.27 3.48
N GLY A 10 -15.04 5.53 3.72
CA GLY A 10 -15.24 4.74 4.92
C GLY A 10 -15.57 5.56 6.17
N ASN A 11 -15.42 4.92 7.34
CA ASN A 11 -15.83 5.46 8.64
C ASN A 11 -14.95 6.61 9.17
N LEU A 12 -13.76 6.83 8.59
CA LEU A 12 -12.86 7.92 8.92
C LEU A 12 -12.85 9.03 7.86
N ARG A 13 -13.79 9.02 6.91
CA ARG A 13 -13.86 10.00 5.83
C ARG A 13 -13.78 11.44 6.36
N GLY A 14 -12.94 12.25 5.70
CA GLY A 14 -12.71 13.65 6.06
C GLY A 14 -11.65 13.85 7.15
N ARG A 15 -11.14 12.78 7.78
CA ARG A 15 -10.03 12.86 8.74
C ARG A 15 -8.79 13.42 8.06
N LYS A 16 -8.24 14.50 8.62
CA LYS A 16 -6.98 15.11 8.17
C LYS A 16 -5.81 14.26 8.63
N LEU A 17 -4.84 14.06 7.73
CA LEU A 17 -3.60 13.34 8.00
C LEU A 17 -2.42 14.31 7.96
N SER A 18 -1.50 14.13 8.92
CA SER A 18 -0.20 14.82 8.93
C SER A 18 0.70 14.20 7.85
N LEU A 19 1.50 15.04 7.19
CA LEU A 19 2.48 14.63 6.16
C LEU A 19 3.89 14.75 6.71
N PRO A 20 4.80 13.83 6.37
CA PRO A 20 6.23 14.08 6.49
C PRO A 20 6.63 15.30 5.64
N VAL A 21 7.67 16.05 6.08
CA VAL A 21 8.11 17.30 5.43
C VAL A 21 8.49 17.08 3.96
N SER A 22 9.03 15.92 3.62
CA SER A 22 9.48 15.55 2.27
C SER A 22 8.43 14.84 1.41
N ALA A 23 7.25 14.50 1.97
CA ALA A 23 6.28 13.67 1.27
C ALA A 23 5.45 14.46 0.25
N ARG A 24 5.32 13.89 -0.95
CA ARG A 24 4.29 14.27 -1.91
C ARG A 24 3.06 13.40 -1.68
N PRO A 25 1.89 13.97 -1.40
CA PRO A 25 0.70 13.14 -1.22
C PRO A 25 0.29 12.51 -2.55
N THR A 26 0.04 11.20 -2.53
CA THR A 26 -0.66 10.51 -3.63
C THR A 26 -1.97 11.23 -3.92
N GLN A 27 -2.23 11.54 -5.17
CA GLN A 27 -3.40 12.34 -5.55
C GLN A 27 -4.70 11.65 -5.11
N ASN A 28 -5.63 12.40 -4.52
CA ASN A 28 -6.92 11.87 -4.04
C ASN A 28 -7.68 11.07 -5.11
N ARG A 29 -7.59 11.48 -6.39
CA ARG A 29 -8.22 10.78 -7.51
C ARG A 29 -7.62 9.39 -7.74
N ALA A 30 -6.30 9.26 -7.66
CA ALA A 30 -5.63 7.97 -7.82
C ALA A 30 -5.99 7.03 -6.66
N ARG A 31 -5.96 7.52 -5.41
CA ARG A 31 -6.40 6.72 -4.25
C ARG A 31 -7.83 6.23 -4.39
N LEU A 32 -8.77 7.11 -4.76
CA LEU A 32 -10.16 6.72 -4.97
C LEU A 32 -10.29 5.62 -6.04
N ALA A 33 -9.58 5.76 -7.16
CA ALA A 33 -9.59 4.78 -8.23
C ALA A 33 -9.01 3.42 -7.77
N ILE A 34 -7.91 3.43 -7.02
CA ILE A 34 -7.31 2.22 -6.43
C ILE A 34 -8.32 1.49 -5.55
N PHE A 35 -8.94 2.17 -4.60
CA PHE A 35 -9.87 1.53 -3.66
C PHE A 35 -11.17 1.06 -4.33
N ASN A 36 -11.65 1.74 -5.38
CA ASN A 36 -12.78 1.24 -6.18
C ASN A 36 -12.43 -0.03 -6.96
N MET A 37 -11.18 -0.17 -7.42
CA MET A 37 -10.73 -1.40 -8.06
C MET A 37 -10.58 -2.55 -7.06
N LEU A 38 -10.08 -2.28 -5.85
CA LEU A 38 -9.93 -3.27 -4.80
C LEU A 38 -11.28 -3.85 -4.34
N ASP A 39 -12.37 -3.07 -4.35
CA ASP A 39 -13.72 -3.56 -3.99
C ASP A 39 -14.17 -4.76 -4.82
N GLY A 40 -13.75 -4.84 -6.08
CA GLY A 40 -14.10 -5.94 -6.97
C GLY A 40 -13.12 -7.12 -6.96
N LEU A 41 -12.03 -7.02 -6.18
CA LEU A 41 -10.95 -8.00 -6.20
C LEU A 41 -10.78 -8.74 -4.86
N LEU A 42 -11.27 -8.16 -3.76
CA LEU A 42 -11.04 -8.68 -2.42
C LEU A 42 -12.15 -9.65 -1.99
N ASP A 43 -11.74 -10.70 -1.27
CA ASP A 43 -12.64 -11.61 -0.59
C ASP A 43 -12.91 -11.12 0.84
N PHE A 44 -14.13 -10.66 1.08
CA PHE A 44 -14.57 -10.13 2.37
C PHE A 44 -15.07 -11.18 3.36
N SER A 45 -14.93 -12.47 3.05
CA SER A 45 -15.35 -13.57 3.93
C SER A 45 -14.50 -13.73 5.19
N HIS A 46 -13.32 -13.11 5.22
CA HIS A 46 -12.38 -13.15 6.33
C HIS A 46 -11.85 -11.76 6.73
N THR A 47 -11.07 -11.69 7.80
CA THR A 47 -10.38 -10.45 8.19
C THR A 47 -9.28 -10.16 7.18
N LEU A 48 -9.42 -9.06 6.44
CA LEU A 48 -8.42 -8.62 5.47
C LEU A 48 -7.15 -8.10 6.15
N VAL A 49 -6.00 -8.50 5.66
CA VAL A 49 -4.70 -8.03 6.13
C VAL A 49 -3.99 -7.28 5.00
N ALA A 50 -3.74 -5.99 5.20
CA ALA A 50 -2.95 -5.21 4.26
C ALA A 50 -1.56 -4.89 4.84
N TRP A 51 -0.60 -4.65 3.94
CA TRP A 51 0.72 -4.14 4.26
C TRP A 51 0.98 -2.86 3.46
N ASP A 52 1.12 -1.73 4.14
CA ASP A 52 1.59 -0.47 3.59
C ASP A 52 3.10 -0.44 3.75
N ALA A 53 3.83 -0.89 2.71
CA ALA A 53 5.23 -1.27 2.82
C ALA A 53 6.19 -0.08 2.81
N PHE A 54 5.80 1.04 2.21
CA PHE A 54 6.54 2.31 2.15
C PHE A 54 5.59 3.41 2.60
N ALA A 55 5.17 3.32 3.87
CA ALA A 55 3.91 3.91 4.30
C ALA A 55 3.85 5.45 4.29
N GLY A 56 4.99 6.14 4.40
CA GLY A 56 5.01 7.60 4.41
C GLY A 56 4.09 8.21 5.45
N SER A 57 3.01 8.84 5.03
CA SER A 57 1.97 9.36 5.96
C SER A 57 1.03 8.28 6.49
N GLY A 58 1.08 7.07 5.97
CA GLY A 58 0.13 5.99 6.22
C GLY A 58 -1.19 6.13 5.47
N ALA A 59 -1.26 7.00 4.45
CA ALA A 59 -2.53 7.36 3.82
C ALA A 59 -3.24 6.18 3.18
N LEU A 60 -2.52 5.27 2.51
CA LEU A 60 -3.11 4.09 1.86
C LEU A 60 -3.60 3.09 2.90
N GLY A 61 -2.77 2.77 3.88
CA GLY A 61 -3.16 1.85 4.96
C GLY A 61 -4.30 2.39 5.81
N ILE A 62 -4.33 3.70 6.12
CA ILE A 62 -5.42 4.32 6.88
C ILE A 62 -6.72 4.36 6.06
N GLU A 63 -6.65 4.60 4.76
CA GLU A 63 -7.80 4.50 3.86
C GLU A 63 -8.36 3.07 3.86
N PHE A 64 -7.48 2.05 3.84
CA PHE A 64 -7.86 0.64 3.93
C PHE A 64 -8.59 0.34 5.25
N LEU A 65 -8.04 0.79 6.39
CA LEU A 65 -8.68 0.65 7.71
C LEU A 65 -10.03 1.37 7.79
N SER A 66 -10.15 2.51 7.13
CA SER A 66 -11.37 3.31 7.08
C SER A 66 -12.47 2.64 6.27
N LYS A 67 -12.12 2.09 5.12
CA LYS A 67 -13.06 1.52 4.18
C LYS A 67 -13.51 0.10 4.58
N TYR A 68 -12.58 -0.71 5.09
CA TYR A 68 -12.82 -2.10 5.44
C TYR A 68 -12.78 -2.31 6.96
N ASN A 69 -13.96 -2.37 7.59
CA ASN A 69 -14.07 -2.45 9.06
C ASN A 69 -13.42 -3.72 9.63
N ASN A 70 -13.57 -4.86 8.94
CA ASN A 70 -12.92 -6.11 9.32
C ASN A 70 -11.55 -6.23 8.63
N SER A 71 -10.62 -5.34 9.01
CA SER A 71 -9.28 -5.33 8.44
C SER A 71 -8.20 -4.99 9.46
N LYS A 72 -6.97 -5.41 9.13
CA LYS A 72 -5.73 -5.06 9.84
C LYS A 72 -4.71 -4.53 8.85
N VAL A 73 -3.85 -3.63 9.30
CA VAL A 73 -2.77 -3.07 8.47
C VAL A 73 -1.44 -3.11 9.19
N LEU A 74 -0.44 -3.63 8.50
CA LEU A 74 0.96 -3.48 8.82
C LEU A 74 1.49 -2.24 8.10
N PHE A 75 2.11 -1.33 8.84
CA PHE A 75 2.81 -0.17 8.30
C PHE A 75 4.31 -0.35 8.51
N THR A 76 5.10 -0.17 7.45
CA THR A 76 6.55 -0.09 7.54
C THR A 76 7.06 1.17 6.86
N ASP A 77 8.05 1.81 7.48
CA ASP A 77 8.77 2.93 6.87
C ASP A 77 10.19 2.96 7.43
N LEU A 78 11.16 3.34 6.62
CA LEU A 78 12.57 3.38 7.01
C LEU A 78 12.85 4.51 8.01
N SER A 79 12.09 5.59 7.97
CA SER A 79 12.30 6.79 8.77
C SER A 79 11.59 6.70 10.15
N PRO A 80 12.33 6.87 11.27
CA PRO A 80 11.73 6.96 12.60
C PRO A 80 10.75 8.14 12.75
N ASP A 81 11.01 9.26 12.07
CA ASP A 81 10.12 10.42 12.14
C ASP A 81 8.83 10.20 11.35
N THR A 82 8.93 9.50 10.24
CA THR A 82 7.76 9.06 9.46
C THR A 82 6.89 8.09 10.27
N THR A 83 7.48 7.12 10.96
CA THR A 83 6.71 6.19 11.80
C THR A 83 6.01 6.86 12.96
N LYS A 84 6.57 7.93 13.56
CA LYS A 84 5.88 8.78 14.54
C LYS A 84 4.66 9.48 13.94
N ILE A 85 4.78 9.96 12.68
CA ILE A 85 3.66 10.60 11.95
C ILE A 85 2.56 9.58 11.68
N ILE A 86 2.90 8.38 11.21
CA ILE A 86 1.93 7.29 11.02
C ILE A 86 1.19 7.00 12.33
N THR A 87 1.91 6.83 13.43
CA THR A 87 1.34 6.56 14.74
C THR A 87 0.39 7.69 15.20
N LYS A 88 0.77 8.95 14.96
CA LYS A 88 -0.11 10.12 15.22
C LYS A 88 -1.38 10.06 14.37
N ASN A 89 -1.26 9.72 13.09
CA ASN A 89 -2.39 9.63 12.16
C ASN A 89 -3.35 8.48 12.51
N LEU A 90 -2.85 7.43 13.15
CA LEU A 90 -3.62 6.27 13.63
C LEU A 90 -4.35 6.52 14.96
N ASN A 91 -4.13 7.66 15.61
CA ASN A 91 -4.79 7.98 16.89
C ASN A 91 -6.33 7.81 16.78
N GLY A 92 -6.93 7.15 17.76
CA GLY A 92 -8.38 6.85 17.78
C GLY A 92 -8.81 5.67 16.89
N ILE A 93 -7.87 4.98 16.25
CA ILE A 93 -8.11 3.66 15.63
C ILE A 93 -7.75 2.58 16.66
N ALA A 94 -8.55 1.54 16.75
CA ALA A 94 -8.33 0.45 17.69
C ALA A 94 -6.96 -0.23 17.48
N ALA A 95 -6.15 -0.31 18.53
CA ALA A 95 -4.75 -0.73 18.46
C ALA A 95 -4.54 -2.15 17.89
N GLN A 96 -5.51 -3.05 18.05
CA GLN A 96 -5.46 -4.40 17.49
C GLN A 96 -5.61 -4.44 15.96
N ARG A 97 -5.95 -3.32 15.32
CA ARG A 97 -6.16 -3.22 13.88
C ARG A 97 -4.90 -2.79 13.10
N PHE A 98 -3.82 -2.44 13.78
CA PHE A 98 -2.61 -2.01 13.09
C PHE A 98 -1.35 -2.38 13.84
N SER A 99 -0.23 -2.40 13.11
CA SER A 99 1.13 -2.44 13.66
C SER A 99 2.01 -1.50 12.85
N VAL A 100 2.92 -0.79 13.52
CA VAL A 100 3.87 0.14 12.87
C VAL A 100 5.29 -0.28 13.21
N PHE A 101 6.11 -0.49 12.19
CA PHE A 101 7.52 -0.86 12.33
C PHE A 101 8.40 0.13 11.59
N CYS A 102 9.49 0.54 12.26
CA CYS A 102 10.55 1.30 11.64
C CYS A 102 11.61 0.35 11.09
N GLY A 103 11.87 0.40 9.78
CA GLY A 103 12.88 -0.42 9.14
C GLY A 103 12.64 -0.61 7.65
N ASP A 104 13.61 -1.22 6.99
CA ASP A 104 13.52 -1.55 5.57
C ASP A 104 12.43 -2.61 5.30
N ALA A 105 11.46 -2.27 4.46
CA ALA A 105 10.36 -3.16 4.08
C ALA A 105 10.86 -4.51 3.56
N ILE A 106 11.97 -4.52 2.82
CA ILE A 106 12.59 -5.75 2.28
C ILE A 106 12.99 -6.72 3.39
N SER A 107 13.44 -6.22 4.54
CA SER A 107 13.83 -7.05 5.68
C SER A 107 12.65 -7.76 6.35
N PHE A 108 11.44 -7.23 6.19
CA PHE A 108 10.22 -7.79 6.78
C PHE A 108 9.49 -8.79 5.87
N VAL A 109 9.90 -8.93 4.60
CA VAL A 109 9.21 -9.78 3.63
C VAL A 109 9.06 -11.23 4.11
N GLN A 110 10.15 -11.85 4.59
CA GLN A 110 10.12 -13.24 5.08
C GLN A 110 9.11 -13.47 6.21
N LYS A 111 8.91 -12.45 7.05
CA LYS A 111 8.04 -12.56 8.23
C LYS A 111 6.57 -12.37 7.89
N TYR A 112 6.25 -11.46 6.97
CA TYR A 112 4.88 -11.00 6.79
C TYR A 112 4.23 -11.38 5.46
N ALA A 113 5.01 -11.66 4.40
CA ALA A 113 4.50 -11.87 3.05
C ALA A 113 3.39 -12.94 2.96
N LYS A 114 3.52 -14.06 3.71
CA LYS A 114 2.55 -15.17 3.65
C LYS A 114 1.16 -14.84 4.20
N ASN A 115 1.04 -13.78 4.99
CA ASN A 115 -0.16 -13.49 5.77
C ASN A 115 -0.93 -12.25 5.27
N VAL A 116 -0.55 -11.69 4.12
CA VAL A 116 -1.17 -10.48 3.59
C VAL A 116 -2.09 -10.78 2.40
N ASP A 117 -3.18 -10.04 2.33
CA ASP A 117 -4.14 -10.07 1.21
C ASP A 117 -3.84 -8.96 0.22
N VAL A 118 -3.40 -7.79 0.73
CA VAL A 118 -3.08 -6.61 -0.08
C VAL A 118 -1.74 -6.04 0.35
N VAL A 119 -0.92 -5.61 -0.60
CA VAL A 119 0.33 -4.89 -0.35
C VAL A 119 0.34 -3.60 -1.15
N PHE A 120 0.50 -2.47 -0.47
CA PHE A 120 0.75 -1.17 -1.09
C PHE A 120 2.25 -0.94 -1.20
N VAL A 121 2.73 -0.63 -2.40
CA VAL A 121 4.14 -0.41 -2.74
C VAL A 121 4.27 0.95 -3.41
N ASP A 122 4.43 2.00 -2.59
CA ASP A 122 4.63 3.39 -3.01
C ASP A 122 6.04 3.84 -2.59
N ALA A 123 7.05 3.21 -3.19
CA ALA A 123 8.45 3.48 -2.89
C ALA A 123 8.90 4.84 -3.49
N PRO A 124 9.86 5.55 -2.87
CA PRO A 124 10.40 6.78 -3.43
C PRO A 124 10.95 6.58 -4.85
N TYR A 125 10.69 7.53 -5.75
CA TYR A 125 11.16 7.46 -7.15
C TYR A 125 12.68 7.59 -7.30
N ASP A 126 13.34 8.25 -6.36
CA ASP A 126 14.82 8.43 -6.38
C ASP A 126 15.57 7.11 -6.19
N THR A 127 14.87 6.09 -5.66
CA THR A 127 15.34 4.71 -5.54
C THR A 127 14.43 3.80 -6.37
N CYS A 128 14.28 4.11 -7.65
CA CYS A 128 13.27 3.55 -8.56
C CYS A 128 13.22 2.01 -8.58
N ASN A 129 14.33 1.35 -8.27
CA ASN A 129 14.36 -0.10 -8.21
C ASN A 129 13.88 -0.67 -6.89
N THR A 130 13.82 0.11 -5.79
CA THR A 130 13.45 -0.40 -4.47
C THR A 130 12.06 -1.04 -4.46
N GLY A 131 11.05 -0.39 -5.03
CA GLY A 131 9.70 -0.94 -5.13
C GLY A 131 9.64 -2.14 -6.07
N ILE A 132 10.39 -2.11 -7.16
CA ILE A 132 10.48 -3.24 -8.12
C ILE A 132 11.15 -4.45 -7.46
N ASP A 133 12.27 -4.24 -6.78
CA ASP A 133 13.00 -5.32 -6.11
C ASP A 133 12.21 -5.90 -4.93
N PHE A 134 11.44 -5.05 -4.25
CA PHE A 134 10.50 -5.51 -3.22
C PHE A 134 9.44 -6.44 -3.83
N VAL A 135 8.79 -6.05 -4.95
CA VAL A 135 7.78 -6.89 -5.62
C VAL A 135 8.38 -8.19 -6.14
N LYS A 136 9.58 -8.17 -6.72
CA LYS A 136 10.31 -9.39 -7.12
C LYS A 136 10.52 -10.32 -5.92
N LYS A 137 10.95 -9.78 -4.78
CA LYS A 137 11.18 -10.58 -3.57
C LYS A 137 9.89 -11.15 -2.99
N MET A 138 8.78 -10.45 -3.14
CA MET A 138 7.45 -10.92 -2.71
C MET A 138 6.94 -12.10 -3.54
N ALA A 139 7.33 -12.20 -4.83
CA ALA A 139 6.73 -13.10 -5.82
C ALA A 139 6.65 -14.57 -5.40
N GLY A 140 7.71 -15.10 -4.76
CA GLY A 140 7.75 -16.49 -4.29
C GLY A 140 7.26 -16.70 -2.85
N LEU A 141 6.82 -15.65 -2.16
CA LEU A 141 6.57 -15.68 -0.72
C LEU A 141 5.13 -15.37 -0.33
N VAL A 142 4.40 -14.60 -1.15
CA VAL A 142 2.99 -14.29 -0.90
C VAL A 142 2.10 -15.46 -1.31
N LYS A 143 0.96 -15.58 -0.64
CA LYS A 143 -0.06 -16.56 -1.00
C LYS A 143 -0.72 -16.26 -2.34
N SER A 144 -1.25 -17.28 -3.01
CA SER A 144 -2.08 -17.12 -4.20
C SER A 144 -3.24 -16.16 -3.93
N GLY A 145 -3.54 -15.33 -4.92
CA GLY A 145 -4.60 -14.32 -4.81
C GLY A 145 -4.20 -13.02 -4.12
N THR A 146 -3.03 -12.94 -3.46
CA THR A 146 -2.53 -11.66 -2.89
C THR A 146 -2.50 -10.58 -3.97
N ILE A 147 -3.03 -9.40 -3.64
CA ILE A 147 -3.05 -8.23 -4.51
C ILE A 147 -1.89 -7.31 -4.14
N ILE A 148 -1.10 -6.89 -5.12
CA ILE A 148 -0.13 -5.80 -4.97
C ILE A 148 -0.64 -4.58 -5.73
N VAL A 149 -0.67 -3.45 -5.06
CA VAL A 149 -0.87 -2.12 -5.64
C VAL A 149 0.48 -1.44 -5.66
N GLN A 150 1.13 -1.42 -6.82
CA GLN A 150 2.45 -0.83 -6.99
C GLN A 150 2.35 0.51 -7.71
N GLU A 151 2.91 1.56 -7.12
CA GLU A 151 3.18 2.82 -7.78
C GLU A 151 4.64 2.85 -8.27
N ILE A 152 4.83 3.26 -9.53
CA ILE A 152 6.15 3.49 -10.14
C ILE A 152 6.10 4.79 -10.93
N GLU A 153 7.26 5.36 -11.26
CA GLU A 153 7.31 6.50 -12.17
C GLU A 153 6.92 6.04 -13.59
N ALA A 154 6.06 6.82 -14.26
CA ALA A 154 5.49 6.46 -15.56
C ALA A 154 6.55 6.32 -16.67
N SER A 155 7.73 6.94 -16.50
CA SER A 155 8.87 6.83 -17.41
C SER A 155 9.65 5.52 -17.29
N VAL A 156 9.41 4.74 -16.23
CA VAL A 156 10.13 3.49 -15.98
C VAL A 156 9.55 2.38 -16.83
N ASP A 157 10.39 1.81 -17.70
CA ASP A 157 10.03 0.62 -18.47
C ASP A 157 10.17 -0.63 -17.58
N TYR A 158 9.03 -1.05 -17.04
CA TYR A 158 8.95 -2.20 -16.16
C TYR A 158 7.67 -2.99 -16.39
N MET A 159 7.82 -4.32 -16.42
CA MET A 159 6.73 -5.28 -16.36
C MET A 159 7.03 -6.35 -15.31
N PRO A 160 6.06 -6.69 -14.46
CA PRO A 160 6.20 -7.75 -13.46
C PRO A 160 6.40 -9.13 -14.13
N GLU A 161 7.07 -10.02 -13.42
CA GLU A 161 7.35 -11.38 -13.90
C GLU A 161 6.05 -12.15 -14.14
N ALA A 162 5.76 -12.45 -15.40
CA ALA A 162 4.51 -13.11 -15.82
C ALA A 162 4.31 -14.51 -15.24
N ASN A 163 5.38 -15.15 -14.74
CA ASN A 163 5.28 -16.45 -14.06
C ASN A 163 4.60 -16.35 -12.69
N TYR A 164 4.69 -15.19 -12.04
CA TYR A 164 4.17 -14.98 -10.68
C TYR A 164 2.91 -14.11 -10.66
N TRP A 165 2.78 -13.19 -11.61
CA TRP A 165 1.80 -12.12 -11.53
C TRP A 165 0.87 -12.07 -12.74
N ASP A 166 -0.41 -11.89 -12.47
CA ASP A 166 -1.38 -11.36 -13.43
C ASP A 166 -1.48 -9.85 -13.24
N VAL A 167 -1.27 -9.10 -14.32
CA VAL A 167 -1.47 -7.65 -14.32
C VAL A 167 -2.95 -7.36 -14.55
N LEU A 168 -3.68 -7.10 -13.47
CA LEU A 168 -5.12 -6.83 -13.53
C LEU A 168 -5.42 -5.43 -14.03
N ARG A 169 -4.58 -4.46 -13.69
CA ARG A 169 -4.70 -3.06 -14.11
C ARG A 169 -3.33 -2.42 -14.29
N ASP A 170 -3.25 -1.55 -15.27
CA ASP A 170 -2.11 -0.70 -15.57
C ASP A 170 -2.65 0.67 -15.95
N LYS A 171 -2.46 1.67 -15.11
CA LYS A 171 -3.04 3.01 -15.27
C LYS A 171 -2.04 4.10 -14.91
N THR A 172 -1.92 5.10 -15.78
CA THR A 172 -1.06 6.26 -15.58
C THR A 172 -1.88 7.49 -15.18
N TYR A 173 -1.42 8.19 -14.15
CA TYR A 173 -1.95 9.45 -13.66
C TYR A 173 -0.81 10.46 -13.53
N GLY A 174 -0.62 11.29 -14.54
CA GLY A 174 0.52 12.22 -14.59
C GLY A 174 1.85 11.47 -14.60
N ARG A 175 2.69 11.68 -13.58
CA ARG A 175 4.00 11.01 -13.45
C ARG A 175 3.91 9.63 -12.77
N ALA A 176 2.79 9.29 -12.17
CA ALA A 176 2.59 8.04 -11.47
C ALA A 176 1.92 6.99 -12.38
N ARG A 177 2.48 5.80 -12.43
CA ARG A 177 1.88 4.60 -13.05
C ARG A 177 1.56 3.60 -11.97
N PHE A 178 0.30 3.17 -11.91
CA PHE A 178 -0.18 2.19 -10.94
C PHE A 178 -0.41 0.85 -11.61
N LEU A 179 0.23 -0.17 -11.07
CA LEU A 179 0.02 -1.56 -11.42
C LEU A 179 -0.78 -2.24 -10.31
N ILE A 180 -1.88 -2.90 -10.65
CA ILE A 180 -2.57 -3.83 -9.75
C ILE A 180 -2.27 -5.24 -10.21
N LEU A 181 -1.54 -5.96 -9.39
CA LEU A 181 -1.03 -7.30 -9.65
C LEU A 181 -1.76 -8.29 -8.76
N GLN A 182 -2.04 -9.48 -9.28
CA GLN A 182 -2.52 -10.60 -8.49
C GLN A 182 -1.54 -11.77 -8.56
N ARG A 183 -1.21 -12.34 -7.40
CA ARG A 183 -0.37 -13.53 -7.34
C ARG A 183 -1.13 -14.71 -7.96
N LYS A 184 -0.52 -15.32 -8.96
CA LYS A 184 -1.06 -16.53 -9.61
C LYS A 184 -1.16 -17.70 -8.64
N THR A 185 -2.07 -18.61 -8.93
CA THR A 185 -2.13 -19.90 -8.26
C THR A 185 -0.89 -20.71 -8.63
N ASP A 186 -0.24 -21.32 -7.64
CA ASP A 186 0.83 -22.26 -7.91
C ASP A 186 0.24 -23.47 -8.66
N LYS A 187 0.87 -23.81 -9.78
CA LYS A 187 0.45 -24.94 -10.60
C LYS A 187 0.91 -26.25 -9.97
#